data_3944c49053943005b9e79406bfe4b1b3
#
_entry.id   3944c49053943005b9e79406bfe4b1b3
#
_cell.length_a   1.000
_cell.length_b   1.000
_cell.length_c   1.000
_cell.angle_alpha   90.00
_cell.angle_beta   90.00
_cell.angle_gamma   90.00
#
_symmetry.space_group_name_H-M   'P 1'
#
loop_
_entity.id
_entity.type
_entity.pdbx_description
1 polymer ?
#
loop_
_entity_poly.entity_id
_entity_poly.type
_entity_poly.pdbx_seq_one_letter_code
_entity_poly.pdbx_strand_id
1 'polypeptide(L)'
;MDALVEARGLKKKFGKVTALSDLSVELPPGQPVAILGPNGAGKTTFIRMVATLIRPDEGTLRVGGRDVMREPMAVRRTIGLAGQAAAVEEMMTGRENLVMVARLYGQGRKEAVASAKRILSQMGLEDAADRRVKTYSGGMRRRLDLGASLVGAPRLLLLDEPTTGLDPGSRNEVWDAIREMGAGGTDIVLTTQYLDEADHLAAHIVIIDGGRVIAEGSPDELKSRVGADMVELHTADVETMRRAAEVLGALGVAEPSTDVATRRCSIAAPSGSKLLPLVVRALDDAGVAVEDIALRRPTLDEVFLALTGSTGSASSTSTDHIPTNPKEGAAA
;
A
#
# COMPACT_ATOMS: atom_id res chain seq x y z
N MET A 1 -16.17 5.69 18.15
CA MET A 1 -16.30 6.57 16.94
C MET A 1 -16.85 5.69 15.83
N ASP A 2 -17.77 6.19 15.03
CA ASP A 2 -18.30 5.39 13.92
C ASP A 2 -17.21 5.20 12.86
N ALA A 3 -17.18 4.03 12.23
CA ALA A 3 -16.23 3.72 11.17
C ALA A 3 -16.39 4.69 9.99
N LEU A 4 -15.26 5.05 9.34
CA LEU A 4 -15.26 5.86 8.12
C LEU A 4 -15.91 5.12 6.96
N VAL A 5 -15.53 3.85 6.79
CA VAL A 5 -16.13 2.90 5.84
C VAL A 5 -16.40 1.58 6.57
N GLU A 6 -17.60 1.08 6.47
CA GLU A 6 -18.02 -0.20 7.03
C GLU A 6 -18.54 -1.09 5.91
N ALA A 7 -17.86 -2.22 5.68
CA ALA A 7 -18.22 -3.23 4.70
C ALA A 7 -18.46 -4.57 5.38
N ARG A 8 -19.56 -5.25 5.07
CA ARG A 8 -19.89 -6.56 5.64
C ARG A 8 -20.37 -7.50 4.55
N GLY A 9 -19.64 -8.59 4.35
CA GLY A 9 -20.00 -9.67 3.44
C GLY A 9 -20.11 -9.23 1.98
N LEU A 10 -19.31 -8.27 1.53
CA LEU A 10 -19.41 -7.74 0.17
C LEU A 10 -19.02 -8.79 -0.85
N LYS A 11 -19.91 -9.02 -1.83
CA LYS A 11 -19.63 -9.86 -2.99
C LYS A 11 -19.83 -9.07 -4.27
N LYS A 12 -18.98 -9.37 -5.27
CA LYS A 12 -19.11 -8.82 -6.62
C LYS A 12 -18.60 -9.78 -7.67
N LYS A 13 -19.43 -10.00 -8.68
CA LYS A 13 -19.08 -10.79 -9.85
C LYS A 13 -19.21 -9.96 -11.13
N PHE A 14 -18.30 -10.15 -12.06
CA PHE A 14 -18.35 -9.65 -13.41
C PHE A 14 -18.32 -10.83 -14.38
N GLY A 15 -19.50 -11.25 -14.82
CA GLY A 15 -19.65 -12.48 -15.59
C GLY A 15 -19.13 -13.70 -14.81
N LYS A 16 -18.07 -14.34 -15.30
CA LYS A 16 -17.44 -15.50 -14.64
C LYS A 16 -16.39 -15.14 -13.58
N VAL A 17 -15.98 -13.88 -13.50
CA VAL A 17 -14.92 -13.43 -12.59
C VAL A 17 -15.54 -12.95 -11.29
N THR A 18 -15.14 -13.55 -10.16
CA THR A 18 -15.49 -13.07 -8.82
C THR A 18 -14.43 -12.07 -8.38
N ALA A 19 -14.79 -10.79 -8.34
CA ALA A 19 -13.89 -9.72 -7.92
C ALA A 19 -13.84 -9.53 -6.40
N LEU A 20 -14.98 -9.72 -5.72
CA LEU A 20 -15.06 -9.79 -4.25
C LEU A 20 -15.87 -11.02 -3.89
N SER A 21 -15.36 -11.83 -2.96
CA SER A 21 -15.95 -13.12 -2.60
C SER A 21 -16.65 -13.14 -1.25
N ASP A 22 -16.21 -12.32 -0.30
CA ASP A 22 -16.78 -12.14 1.05
C ASP A 22 -15.91 -11.10 1.79
N LEU A 23 -15.90 -9.85 1.29
CA LEU A 23 -15.07 -8.81 1.87
C LEU A 23 -15.80 -8.13 3.03
N SER A 24 -15.20 -8.22 4.21
CA SER A 24 -15.67 -7.53 5.43
C SER A 24 -14.50 -6.74 6.01
N VAL A 25 -14.70 -5.44 6.27
CA VAL A 25 -13.68 -4.55 6.83
C VAL A 25 -14.32 -3.30 7.44
N GLU A 26 -13.72 -2.78 8.50
CA GLU A 26 -14.07 -1.50 9.11
C GLU A 26 -12.85 -0.57 9.05
N LEU A 27 -12.92 0.51 8.25
CA LEU A 27 -11.84 1.47 8.12
C LEU A 27 -12.02 2.60 9.15
N PRO A 28 -10.99 2.88 9.95
CA PRO A 28 -11.06 3.93 10.96
C PRO A 28 -11.00 5.33 10.34
N PRO A 29 -11.64 6.35 10.94
CA PRO A 29 -11.49 7.75 10.58
C PRO A 29 -10.20 8.36 11.16
N GLY A 30 -9.80 9.52 10.63
CA GLY A 30 -8.74 10.36 11.20
C GLY A 30 -7.32 9.89 10.91
N GLN A 31 -7.14 8.88 10.08
CA GLN A 31 -5.82 8.37 9.68
C GLN A 31 -5.86 7.82 8.25
N PRO A 32 -4.73 7.92 7.51
CA PRO A 32 -4.64 7.32 6.18
C PRO A 32 -4.71 5.79 6.24
N VAL A 33 -5.54 5.21 5.38
CA VAL A 33 -5.71 3.75 5.24
C VAL A 33 -5.24 3.31 3.86
N ALA A 34 -4.40 2.27 3.79
CA ALA A 34 -4.02 1.62 2.55
C ALA A 34 -4.73 0.27 2.38
N ILE A 35 -5.32 0.09 1.20
CA ILE A 35 -5.81 -1.21 0.73
C ILE A 35 -4.72 -1.81 -0.15
N LEU A 36 -3.99 -2.78 0.39
CA LEU A 36 -2.84 -3.42 -0.25
C LEU A 36 -3.24 -4.77 -0.86
N GLY A 37 -2.64 -5.14 -1.98
CA GLY A 37 -2.82 -6.46 -2.58
C GLY A 37 -2.37 -6.52 -4.04
N PRO A 38 -2.26 -7.72 -4.63
CA PRO A 38 -1.83 -7.88 -6.01
C PRO A 38 -2.87 -7.37 -7.01
N ASN A 39 -2.47 -7.34 -8.28
CA ASN A 39 -3.41 -7.02 -9.36
C ASN A 39 -4.50 -8.09 -9.43
N GLY A 40 -5.76 -7.65 -9.57
CA GLY A 40 -6.90 -8.55 -9.56
C GLY A 40 -7.43 -8.94 -8.16
N ALA A 41 -6.81 -8.52 -7.07
CA ALA A 41 -7.28 -8.83 -5.69
C ALA A 41 -8.63 -8.22 -5.32
N GLY A 42 -9.15 -7.27 -6.11
CA GLY A 42 -10.44 -6.62 -5.86
C GLY A 42 -10.36 -5.18 -5.35
N LYS A 43 -9.16 -4.61 -5.18
CA LYS A 43 -8.93 -3.23 -4.64
C LYS A 43 -9.75 -2.15 -5.36
N THR A 44 -9.55 -2.01 -6.67
CA THR A 44 -10.29 -1.04 -7.51
C THR A 44 -11.80 -1.29 -7.47
N THR A 45 -12.23 -2.56 -7.39
CA THR A 45 -13.65 -2.91 -7.28
C THR A 45 -14.22 -2.38 -5.96
N PHE A 46 -13.52 -2.59 -4.85
CA PHE A 46 -13.91 -2.08 -3.54
C PHE A 46 -13.98 -0.54 -3.52
N ILE A 47 -12.93 0.15 -3.99
CA ILE A 47 -12.92 1.62 -4.08
C ILE A 47 -14.10 2.15 -4.92
N ARG A 48 -14.39 1.53 -6.07
CA ARG A 48 -15.53 1.93 -6.92
C ARG A 48 -16.88 1.71 -6.26
N MET A 49 -17.01 0.71 -5.38
CA MET A 49 -18.21 0.53 -4.56
C MET A 49 -18.33 1.63 -3.51
N VAL A 50 -17.24 1.93 -2.76
CA VAL A 50 -17.21 3.03 -1.79
C VAL A 50 -17.56 4.35 -2.47
N ALA A 51 -17.04 4.56 -3.69
CA ALA A 51 -17.37 5.72 -4.53
C ALA A 51 -18.78 5.70 -5.13
N THR A 52 -19.58 4.66 -4.86
CA THR A 52 -20.94 4.48 -5.40
C THR A 52 -21.00 4.36 -6.94
N LEU A 53 -19.89 4.04 -7.60
CA LEU A 53 -19.81 3.87 -9.06
C LEU A 53 -20.32 2.50 -9.52
N ILE A 54 -20.16 1.48 -8.67
CA ILE A 54 -20.69 0.13 -8.87
C ILE A 54 -21.43 -0.34 -7.62
N ARG A 55 -22.41 -1.23 -7.84
CA ARG A 55 -23.20 -1.79 -6.75
C ARG A 55 -22.64 -3.15 -6.33
N PRO A 56 -22.57 -3.46 -5.02
CA PRO A 56 -22.36 -4.84 -4.58
C PRO A 56 -23.50 -5.73 -5.04
N ASP A 57 -23.21 -7.01 -5.24
CA ASP A 57 -24.24 -8.02 -5.55
C ASP A 57 -24.85 -8.54 -4.24
N GLU A 58 -24.05 -8.66 -3.18
CA GLU A 58 -24.47 -9.02 -1.82
C GLU A 58 -23.67 -8.23 -0.78
N GLY A 59 -24.15 -8.24 0.47
CA GLY A 59 -23.54 -7.56 1.59
C GLY A 59 -24.03 -6.13 1.80
N THR A 60 -23.42 -5.44 2.75
CA THR A 60 -23.75 -4.04 3.10
C THR A 60 -22.49 -3.18 3.07
N LEU A 61 -22.64 -1.94 2.64
CA LEU A 61 -21.54 -0.97 2.60
C LEU A 61 -22.04 0.40 3.07
N ARG A 62 -21.35 0.97 4.05
CA ARG A 62 -21.63 2.29 4.60
C ARG A 62 -20.39 3.18 4.52
N VAL A 63 -20.60 4.46 4.29
CA VAL A 63 -19.57 5.50 4.25
C VAL A 63 -20.02 6.67 5.12
N GLY A 64 -19.27 6.97 6.17
CA GLY A 64 -19.64 7.99 7.15
C GLY A 64 -21.02 7.72 7.75
N GLY A 65 -21.33 6.45 8.04
CA GLY A 65 -22.62 5.99 8.58
C GLY A 65 -23.76 5.88 7.56
N ARG A 66 -23.57 6.31 6.29
CA ARG A 66 -24.60 6.32 5.23
C ARG A 66 -24.50 5.08 4.35
N ASP A 67 -25.63 4.46 4.07
CA ASP A 67 -25.71 3.30 3.19
C ASP A 67 -25.53 3.72 1.72
N VAL A 68 -24.53 3.12 1.05
CA VAL A 68 -24.18 3.48 -0.35
C VAL A 68 -25.28 3.15 -1.34
N MET A 69 -26.16 2.19 -1.03
CA MET A 69 -27.25 1.78 -1.90
C MET A 69 -28.49 2.65 -1.73
N ARG A 70 -28.75 3.08 -0.49
CA ARG A 70 -29.95 3.88 -0.15
C ARG A 70 -29.73 5.37 -0.30
N GLU A 71 -28.51 5.85 0.01
CA GLU A 71 -28.16 7.27 0.07
C GLU A 71 -26.96 7.65 -0.85
N PRO A 72 -26.88 7.15 -2.11
CA PRO A 72 -25.67 7.33 -2.95
C PRO A 72 -25.33 8.79 -3.19
N MET A 73 -26.33 9.68 -3.33
CA MET A 73 -26.10 11.11 -3.54
C MET A 73 -25.52 11.81 -2.31
N ALA A 74 -25.91 11.37 -1.12
CA ALA A 74 -25.38 11.90 0.12
C ALA A 74 -23.93 11.46 0.33
N VAL A 75 -23.60 10.18 -0.01
CA VAL A 75 -22.23 9.68 -0.01
C VAL A 75 -21.35 10.46 -0.99
N ARG A 76 -21.79 10.62 -2.27
CA ARG A 76 -21.03 11.36 -3.29
C ARG A 76 -20.67 12.78 -2.91
N ARG A 77 -21.49 13.44 -2.10
CA ARG A 77 -21.21 14.80 -1.61
C ARG A 77 -20.09 14.86 -0.57
N THR A 78 -19.73 13.74 0.02
CA THR A 78 -18.73 13.65 1.09
C THR A 78 -17.40 13.05 0.63
N ILE A 79 -17.35 12.49 -0.59
CA ILE A 79 -16.17 11.83 -1.12
C ILE A 79 -15.55 12.62 -2.28
N GLY A 80 -14.22 12.51 -2.40
CA GLY A 80 -13.45 12.81 -3.61
C GLY A 80 -12.84 11.51 -4.14
N LEU A 81 -12.67 11.40 -5.45
CA LEU A 81 -12.05 10.23 -6.08
C LEU A 81 -11.01 10.68 -7.09
N ALA A 82 -9.78 10.19 -6.95
CA ALA A 82 -8.76 10.20 -7.99
C ALA A 82 -8.52 8.75 -8.46
N GLY A 83 -8.91 8.48 -9.70
CA GLY A 83 -8.78 7.15 -10.30
C GLY A 83 -7.38 6.89 -10.85
N GLN A 84 -7.19 5.73 -11.52
CA GLN A 84 -5.92 5.35 -12.15
C GLN A 84 -5.56 6.27 -13.34
N ALA A 85 -6.55 6.72 -14.12
CA ALA A 85 -6.34 7.68 -15.20
C ALA A 85 -6.62 9.10 -14.69
N ALA A 86 -5.69 10.02 -14.96
CA ALA A 86 -5.89 11.42 -14.63
C ALA A 86 -7.10 12.00 -15.38
N ALA A 87 -8.01 12.61 -14.63
CA ALA A 87 -9.24 13.19 -15.17
C ALA A 87 -9.07 14.68 -15.55
N VAL A 88 -7.85 15.05 -15.98
CA VAL A 88 -7.51 16.44 -16.35
C VAL A 88 -7.43 16.60 -17.87
N GLU A 89 -7.94 17.73 -18.38
CA GLU A 89 -7.93 18.06 -19.80
C GLU A 89 -6.57 18.63 -20.20
N GLU A 90 -5.86 17.92 -21.09
CA GLU A 90 -4.49 18.25 -21.49
C GLU A 90 -4.34 19.57 -22.26
N MET A 91 -5.35 20.00 -22.95
CA MET A 91 -5.34 21.23 -23.75
C MET A 91 -5.61 22.48 -22.91
N MET A 92 -6.16 22.31 -21.73
CA MET A 92 -6.39 23.37 -20.76
C MET A 92 -5.14 23.60 -19.87
N THR A 93 -5.09 24.75 -19.23
CA THR A 93 -4.10 25.06 -18.18
C THR A 93 -4.48 24.36 -16.87
N GLY A 94 -3.54 24.23 -15.93
CA GLY A 94 -3.84 23.69 -14.60
C GLY A 94 -4.94 24.49 -13.89
N ARG A 95 -4.90 25.81 -14.01
CA ARG A 95 -5.93 26.71 -13.44
C ARG A 95 -7.30 26.48 -14.09
N GLU A 96 -7.37 26.40 -15.41
CA GLU A 96 -8.63 26.18 -16.13
C GLU A 96 -9.27 24.85 -15.75
N ASN A 97 -8.47 23.78 -15.64
CA ASN A 97 -8.95 22.47 -15.17
C ASN A 97 -9.63 22.58 -13.80
N LEU A 98 -8.96 23.16 -12.81
CA LEU A 98 -9.52 23.29 -11.45
C LEU A 98 -10.73 24.20 -11.38
N VAL A 99 -10.73 25.30 -12.15
CA VAL A 99 -11.91 26.18 -12.27
C VAL A 99 -13.08 25.43 -12.90
N MET A 100 -12.84 24.66 -13.96
CA MET A 100 -13.87 23.83 -14.60
C MET A 100 -14.48 22.85 -13.60
N VAL A 101 -13.65 22.10 -12.87
CA VAL A 101 -14.12 21.15 -11.84
C VAL A 101 -14.91 21.88 -10.75
N ALA A 102 -14.43 23.02 -10.27
CA ALA A 102 -15.11 23.83 -9.27
C ALA A 102 -16.51 24.30 -9.74
N ARG A 103 -16.59 24.66 -11.02
CA ARG A 103 -17.88 25.02 -11.64
C ARG A 103 -18.84 23.83 -11.71
N LEU A 104 -18.34 22.62 -11.98
CA LEU A 104 -19.15 21.38 -11.96
C LEU A 104 -19.67 21.06 -10.56
N TYR A 105 -18.92 21.41 -9.51
CA TYR A 105 -19.37 21.35 -8.12
C TYR A 105 -20.36 22.48 -7.74
N GLY A 106 -20.75 23.36 -8.67
CA GLY A 106 -21.72 24.43 -8.46
C GLY A 106 -21.14 25.71 -7.86
N GLN A 107 -19.82 25.84 -7.71
CA GLN A 107 -19.19 27.05 -7.19
C GLN A 107 -19.39 28.25 -8.14
N GLY A 108 -19.63 29.43 -7.60
CA GLY A 108 -19.67 30.67 -8.37
C GLY A 108 -18.30 30.98 -9.03
N ARG A 109 -18.27 31.83 -10.09
CA ARG A 109 -17.03 32.13 -10.82
C ARG A 109 -15.90 32.61 -9.91
N LYS A 110 -16.21 33.54 -8.97
CA LYS A 110 -15.19 34.09 -8.04
C LYS A 110 -14.68 33.02 -7.08
N GLU A 111 -15.58 32.21 -6.54
CA GLU A 111 -15.25 31.11 -5.65
C GLU A 111 -14.43 30.01 -6.35
N ALA A 112 -14.81 29.63 -7.58
CA ALA A 112 -14.07 28.64 -8.38
C ALA A 112 -12.62 29.08 -8.66
N VAL A 113 -12.39 30.37 -8.96
CA VAL A 113 -11.03 30.91 -9.13
C VAL A 113 -10.24 30.90 -7.83
N ALA A 114 -10.89 31.25 -6.70
CA ALA A 114 -10.23 31.20 -5.38
C ALA A 114 -9.89 29.76 -4.97
N SER A 115 -10.80 28.81 -5.18
CA SER A 115 -10.56 27.37 -4.95
C SER A 115 -9.42 26.84 -5.81
N ALA A 116 -9.39 27.16 -7.09
CA ALA A 116 -8.32 26.77 -8.00
C ALA A 116 -6.95 27.31 -7.54
N LYS A 117 -6.89 28.57 -7.11
CA LYS A 117 -5.64 29.18 -6.59
C LYS A 117 -5.15 28.46 -5.34
N ARG A 118 -6.03 28.20 -4.39
CA ARG A 118 -5.70 27.51 -3.13
C ARG A 118 -5.18 26.10 -3.41
N ILE A 119 -5.84 25.34 -4.31
CA ILE A 119 -5.45 23.96 -4.63
C ILE A 119 -4.14 23.93 -5.40
N LEU A 120 -3.89 24.85 -6.34
CA LEU A 120 -2.59 24.95 -7.03
C LEU A 120 -1.46 25.17 -6.05
N SER A 121 -1.66 26.05 -5.07
CA SER A 121 -0.67 26.29 -3.99
C SER A 121 -0.44 25.02 -3.17
N GLN A 122 -1.52 24.37 -2.72
CA GLN A 122 -1.45 23.13 -1.95
C GLN A 122 -0.76 21.98 -2.69
N MET A 123 -0.86 21.95 -4.02
CA MET A 123 -0.23 20.94 -4.88
C MET A 123 1.17 21.34 -5.36
N GLY A 124 1.70 22.51 -4.99
CA GLY A 124 2.99 23.01 -5.45
C GLY A 124 3.02 23.23 -6.97
N LEU A 125 1.92 23.72 -7.55
CA LEU A 125 1.74 23.92 -8.99
C LEU A 125 1.51 25.38 -9.37
N GLU A 126 1.83 26.35 -8.49
CA GLU A 126 1.57 27.78 -8.72
C GLU A 126 2.32 28.31 -9.93
N ASP A 127 3.61 27.98 -10.07
CA ASP A 127 4.45 28.43 -11.19
C ASP A 127 4.05 27.83 -12.54
N ALA A 128 3.33 26.69 -12.51
CA ALA A 128 2.85 26.02 -13.69
C ALA A 128 1.35 26.26 -13.97
N ALA A 129 0.67 27.03 -13.10
CA ALA A 129 -0.78 27.20 -13.11
C ALA A 129 -1.37 27.57 -14.48
N ASP A 130 -0.68 28.43 -15.22
CA ASP A 130 -1.13 28.99 -16.51
C ASP A 130 -0.47 28.31 -17.73
N ARG A 131 0.30 27.24 -17.50
CA ARG A 131 0.83 26.35 -18.55
C ARG A 131 -0.21 25.29 -18.90
N ARG A 132 -0.25 24.86 -20.18
CA ARG A 132 -1.12 23.74 -20.60
C ARG A 132 -0.65 22.43 -19.99
N VAL A 133 -1.62 21.61 -19.51
CA VAL A 133 -1.35 20.34 -18.82
C VAL A 133 -0.58 19.35 -19.67
N LYS A 134 -0.71 19.39 -21.00
CA LYS A 134 0.10 18.57 -21.93
C LYS A 134 1.62 18.77 -21.76
N THR A 135 2.05 19.92 -21.17
CA THR A 135 3.47 20.22 -20.92
C THR A 135 3.92 19.86 -19.50
N TYR A 136 3.04 19.29 -18.68
CA TYR A 136 3.33 18.85 -17.34
C TYR A 136 4.11 17.54 -17.34
N SER A 137 4.99 17.34 -16.33
CA SER A 137 5.51 16.00 -16.03
C SER A 137 4.41 15.06 -15.57
N GLY A 138 4.67 13.76 -15.53
CA GLY A 138 3.74 12.78 -14.98
C GLY A 138 3.33 13.11 -13.54
N GLY A 139 4.31 13.44 -12.68
CA GLY A 139 4.07 13.85 -11.30
C GLY A 139 3.25 15.13 -11.17
N MET A 140 3.54 16.17 -11.97
CA MET A 140 2.74 17.40 -12.00
C MET A 140 1.30 17.13 -12.42
N ARG A 141 1.09 16.29 -13.44
CA ARG A 141 -0.24 15.91 -13.93
C ARG A 141 -1.00 15.16 -12.84
N ARG A 142 -0.34 14.23 -12.15
CA ARG A 142 -0.94 13.47 -11.05
C ARG A 142 -1.28 14.34 -9.85
N ARG A 143 -0.42 15.28 -9.47
CA ARG A 143 -0.73 16.25 -8.41
C ARG A 143 -1.91 17.16 -8.77
N LEU A 144 -2.03 17.58 -10.02
CA LEU A 144 -3.20 18.35 -10.49
C LEU A 144 -4.49 17.52 -10.39
N ASP A 145 -4.45 16.24 -10.77
CA ASP A 145 -5.59 15.32 -10.68
C ASP A 145 -6.02 15.08 -9.21
N LEU A 146 -5.04 14.87 -8.31
CA LEU A 146 -5.30 14.84 -6.87
C LEU A 146 -5.95 16.14 -6.38
N GLY A 147 -5.41 17.28 -6.80
CA GLY A 147 -5.98 18.59 -6.48
C GLY A 147 -7.41 18.75 -6.98
N ALA A 148 -7.73 18.25 -8.18
CA ALA A 148 -9.08 18.29 -8.72
C ALA A 148 -10.08 17.54 -7.83
N SER A 149 -9.67 16.43 -7.23
CA SER A 149 -10.52 15.65 -6.31
C SER A 149 -10.82 16.36 -4.98
N LEU A 150 -10.00 17.37 -4.61
CA LEU A 150 -10.20 18.19 -3.42
C LEU A 150 -11.11 19.39 -3.61
N VAL A 151 -11.48 19.72 -4.84
CA VAL A 151 -12.28 20.92 -5.16
C VAL A 151 -13.60 20.96 -4.40
N GLY A 152 -14.23 19.80 -4.24
CA GLY A 152 -15.48 19.65 -3.49
C GLY A 152 -15.33 19.71 -1.96
N ALA A 153 -14.12 19.92 -1.43
CA ALA A 153 -13.79 19.82 -0.01
C ALA A 153 -14.33 18.51 0.61
N PRO A 154 -13.95 17.34 0.08
CA PRO A 154 -14.47 16.06 0.54
C PRO A 154 -14.01 15.77 1.97
N ARG A 155 -14.84 15.05 2.73
CA ARG A 155 -14.44 14.48 4.01
C ARG A 155 -13.54 13.24 3.82
N LEU A 156 -13.83 12.44 2.79
CA LEU A 156 -13.08 11.23 2.44
C LEU A 156 -12.52 11.34 1.02
N LEU A 157 -11.23 11.15 0.87
CA LEU A 157 -10.54 11.06 -0.41
C LEU A 157 -10.19 9.61 -0.72
N LEU A 158 -10.64 9.14 -1.88
CA LEU A 158 -10.38 7.80 -2.41
C LEU A 158 -9.33 7.92 -3.51
N LEU A 159 -8.22 7.20 -3.37
CA LEU A 159 -7.09 7.21 -4.31
C LEU A 159 -6.88 5.80 -4.85
N ASP A 160 -7.12 5.60 -6.15
CA ASP A 160 -6.93 4.29 -6.79
C ASP A 160 -5.56 4.25 -7.47
N GLU A 161 -4.59 3.57 -6.82
CA GLU A 161 -3.20 3.43 -7.24
C GLU A 161 -2.53 4.77 -7.61
N PRO A 162 -2.37 5.70 -6.65
CA PRO A 162 -2.03 7.10 -6.94
C PRO A 162 -0.66 7.32 -7.57
N THR A 163 0.29 6.39 -7.45
CA THR A 163 1.66 6.57 -7.95
C THR A 163 2.04 5.60 -9.06
N THR A 164 1.09 4.80 -9.56
CA THR A 164 1.37 3.84 -10.63
C THR A 164 1.88 4.55 -11.87
N GLY A 165 3.01 4.06 -12.40
CA GLY A 165 3.64 4.58 -13.62
C GLY A 165 4.46 5.85 -13.44
N LEU A 166 4.69 6.32 -12.21
CA LEU A 166 5.56 7.44 -11.91
C LEU A 166 6.99 6.98 -11.65
N ASP A 167 7.94 7.85 -11.99
CA ASP A 167 9.33 7.70 -11.57
C ASP A 167 9.50 7.91 -10.06
N PRO A 168 10.61 7.45 -9.44
CA PRO A 168 10.80 7.56 -7.99
C PRO A 168 10.73 9.00 -7.44
N GLY A 169 11.23 9.98 -8.17
CA GLY A 169 11.19 11.38 -7.74
C GLY A 169 9.76 11.91 -7.71
N SER A 170 9.02 11.72 -8.80
CA SER A 170 7.60 12.10 -8.90
C SER A 170 6.72 11.35 -7.89
N ARG A 171 7.06 10.11 -7.55
CA ARG A 171 6.35 9.33 -6.51
C ARG A 171 6.46 10.00 -5.15
N ASN A 172 7.66 10.41 -4.74
CA ASN A 172 7.88 11.09 -3.47
C ASN A 172 7.08 12.40 -3.39
N GLU A 173 7.07 13.21 -4.46
CA GLU A 173 6.28 14.45 -4.51
C GLU A 173 4.77 14.20 -4.35
N VAL A 174 4.26 13.09 -4.91
CA VAL A 174 2.85 12.69 -4.74
C VAL A 174 2.58 12.19 -3.32
N TRP A 175 3.50 11.44 -2.72
CA TRP A 175 3.39 11.01 -1.32
C TRP A 175 3.36 12.18 -0.34
N ASP A 176 4.20 13.18 -0.55
CA ASP A 176 4.21 14.39 0.27
C ASP A 176 2.87 15.14 0.16
N ALA A 177 2.34 15.29 -1.06
CA ALA A 177 1.03 15.90 -1.27
C ALA A 177 -0.10 15.10 -0.56
N ILE A 178 -0.08 13.76 -0.61
CA ILE A 178 -1.06 12.91 0.09
C ILE A 178 -0.97 13.11 1.61
N ARG A 179 0.24 13.16 2.17
CA ARG A 179 0.42 13.42 3.62
C ARG A 179 -0.11 14.79 4.03
N GLU A 180 0.19 15.83 3.26
CA GLU A 180 -0.31 17.18 3.52
C GLU A 180 -1.83 17.25 3.50
N MET A 181 -2.48 16.54 2.56
CA MET A 181 -3.94 16.42 2.52
C MET A 181 -4.52 15.76 3.77
N GLY A 182 -3.89 14.68 4.25
CA GLY A 182 -4.30 14.00 5.48
C GLY A 182 -4.09 14.87 6.73
N ALA A 183 -2.94 15.56 6.82
CA ALA A 183 -2.66 16.51 7.90
C ALA A 183 -3.65 17.69 7.91
N GLY A 184 -4.22 18.05 6.75
CA GLY A 184 -5.29 19.03 6.60
C GLY A 184 -6.67 18.56 7.08
N GLY A 185 -6.80 17.33 7.59
CA GLY A 185 -8.04 16.78 8.17
C GLY A 185 -8.94 16.06 7.16
N THR A 186 -8.46 15.75 5.96
CA THR A 186 -9.17 14.91 5.00
C THR A 186 -8.85 13.44 5.30
N ASP A 187 -9.86 12.61 5.52
CA ASP A 187 -9.69 11.17 5.62
C ASP A 187 -9.22 10.60 4.26
N ILE A 188 -8.26 9.69 4.26
CA ILE A 188 -7.69 9.14 3.03
C ILE A 188 -7.78 7.62 3.04
N VAL A 189 -8.32 7.06 1.95
CA VAL A 189 -8.24 5.63 1.63
C VAL A 189 -7.58 5.49 0.27
N LEU A 190 -6.42 4.84 0.22
CA LEU A 190 -5.72 4.57 -1.02
C LEU A 190 -5.63 3.07 -1.30
N THR A 191 -5.63 2.70 -2.58
CA THR A 191 -5.26 1.36 -3.01
C THR A 191 -3.84 1.38 -3.54
N THR A 192 -3.11 0.31 -3.31
CA THR A 192 -1.78 0.13 -3.89
C THR A 192 -1.40 -1.35 -4.01
N GLN A 193 -0.48 -1.64 -4.91
CA GLN A 193 0.24 -2.92 -4.97
C GLN A 193 1.68 -2.78 -4.45
N TYR A 194 2.12 -1.56 -4.16
CA TYR A 194 3.46 -1.26 -3.68
C TYR A 194 3.49 -1.23 -2.16
N LEU A 195 4.29 -2.13 -1.59
CA LEU A 195 4.40 -2.27 -0.13
C LEU A 195 5.08 -1.08 0.52
N ASP A 196 6.07 -0.49 -0.16
CA ASP A 196 6.74 0.74 0.25
C ASP A 196 5.79 1.94 0.33
N GLU A 197 4.82 2.05 -0.59
CA GLU A 197 3.80 3.09 -0.55
C GLU A 197 2.87 2.93 0.67
N ALA A 198 2.41 1.69 0.91
CA ALA A 198 1.56 1.40 2.07
C ALA A 198 2.29 1.68 3.39
N ASP A 199 3.56 1.26 3.51
CA ASP A 199 4.40 1.48 4.70
C ASP A 199 4.67 2.98 4.96
N HIS A 200 4.79 3.75 3.88
CA HIS A 200 5.14 5.16 3.94
C HIS A 200 3.96 6.10 4.23
N LEU A 201 2.77 5.76 3.74
CA LEU A 201 1.60 6.64 3.78
C LEU A 201 0.55 6.23 4.81
N ALA A 202 0.40 4.93 5.09
CA ALA A 202 -0.73 4.45 5.85
C ALA A 202 -0.42 4.27 7.35
N ALA A 203 -1.34 4.69 8.19
CA ALA A 203 -1.34 4.34 9.60
C ALA A 203 -2.11 3.03 9.86
N HIS A 204 -2.97 2.62 8.91
CA HIS A 204 -3.69 1.35 8.93
C HIS A 204 -3.64 0.71 7.54
N ILE A 205 -3.32 -0.57 7.46
CA ILE A 205 -3.23 -1.34 6.22
C ILE A 205 -4.25 -2.47 6.25
N VAL A 206 -4.97 -2.63 5.15
CA VAL A 206 -5.86 -3.78 4.90
C VAL A 206 -5.29 -4.54 3.70
N ILE A 207 -4.90 -5.79 3.90
CA ILE A 207 -4.36 -6.64 2.84
C ILE A 207 -5.51 -7.46 2.24
N ILE A 208 -5.70 -7.32 0.93
CA ILE A 208 -6.73 -8.04 0.18
C ILE A 208 -6.08 -9.01 -0.81
N ASP A 209 -6.55 -10.26 -0.79
CA ASP A 209 -6.24 -11.25 -1.80
C ASP A 209 -7.46 -12.11 -2.14
N GLY A 210 -7.62 -12.50 -3.42
CA GLY A 210 -8.76 -13.31 -3.89
C GLY A 210 -10.13 -12.72 -3.54
N GLY A 211 -10.25 -11.40 -3.41
CA GLY A 211 -11.49 -10.70 -3.07
C GLY A 211 -11.88 -10.79 -1.59
N ARG A 212 -10.94 -11.08 -0.70
CA ARG A 212 -11.12 -11.17 0.76
C ARG A 212 -10.05 -10.38 1.49
N VAL A 213 -10.37 -9.94 2.70
CA VAL A 213 -9.35 -9.42 3.62
C VAL A 213 -8.60 -10.60 4.22
N ILE A 214 -7.27 -10.62 4.09
CA ILE A 214 -6.40 -11.67 4.63
C ILE A 214 -5.64 -11.20 5.88
N ALA A 215 -5.42 -9.90 6.04
CA ALA A 215 -4.86 -9.30 7.25
C ALA A 215 -5.20 -7.81 7.31
N GLU A 216 -5.22 -7.25 8.51
CA GLU A 216 -5.34 -5.82 8.76
C GLU A 216 -4.61 -5.43 10.05
N GLY A 217 -4.21 -4.17 10.14
CA GLY A 217 -3.51 -3.57 11.28
C GLY A 217 -2.61 -2.41 10.89
N SER A 218 -1.92 -1.84 11.86
CA SER A 218 -0.85 -0.88 11.57
C SER A 218 0.34 -1.57 10.88
N PRO A 219 1.19 -0.82 10.15
CA PRO A 219 2.41 -1.38 9.57
C PRO A 219 3.26 -2.17 10.57
N ASP A 220 3.45 -1.62 11.77
CA ASP A 220 4.25 -2.26 12.83
C ASP A 220 3.58 -3.55 13.37
N GLU A 221 2.25 -3.56 13.55
CA GLU A 221 1.52 -4.77 13.96
C GLU A 221 1.62 -5.87 12.90
N LEU A 222 1.50 -5.53 11.62
CA LEU A 222 1.61 -6.50 10.54
C LEU A 222 3.04 -7.06 10.45
N LYS A 223 4.06 -6.22 10.54
CA LYS A 223 5.47 -6.64 10.54
C LYS A 223 5.79 -7.56 11.73
N SER A 224 5.27 -7.25 12.92
CA SER A 224 5.50 -8.07 14.12
C SER A 224 4.89 -9.47 14.06
N ARG A 225 3.89 -9.72 13.19
CA ARG A 225 3.29 -11.05 12.98
C ARG A 225 4.23 -12.03 12.26
N VAL A 226 5.20 -11.53 11.50
CA VAL A 226 6.11 -12.37 10.70
C VAL A 226 7.40 -12.69 11.43
N GLY A 227 7.85 -11.80 12.30
CA GLY A 227 9.06 -12.03 13.07
C GLY A 227 9.39 -10.88 14.02
N ALA A 228 10.31 -11.14 14.94
CA ALA A 228 10.91 -10.12 15.76
C ALA A 228 11.94 -9.30 14.95
N ASP A 229 12.24 -8.10 15.44
CA ASP A 229 13.43 -7.38 15.00
C ASP A 229 14.66 -8.29 15.09
N MET A 230 15.62 -8.14 14.21
CA MET A 230 16.86 -8.92 14.19
C MET A 230 18.07 -8.00 14.16
N VAL A 231 19.09 -8.32 14.96
CA VAL A 231 20.41 -7.74 14.72
C VAL A 231 21.12 -8.62 13.70
N GLU A 232 21.50 -8.02 12.60
CA GLU A 232 22.20 -8.65 11.47
C GLU A 232 23.59 -8.03 11.36
N LEU A 233 24.59 -8.85 11.14
CA LEU A 233 25.97 -8.45 10.94
C LEU A 233 26.61 -9.18 9.78
N HIS A 234 27.56 -8.52 9.13
CA HIS A 234 28.38 -9.05 8.06
C HIS A 234 29.85 -9.08 8.47
N THR A 235 30.55 -10.15 8.08
CA THR A 235 31.94 -10.35 8.41
C THR A 235 32.79 -10.56 7.16
N ALA A 236 34.10 -10.31 7.28
CA ALA A 236 35.05 -10.44 6.18
C ALA A 236 35.20 -11.90 5.67
N ASP A 237 35.03 -12.85 6.57
CA ASP A 237 35.22 -14.29 6.27
C ASP A 237 34.33 -15.17 7.15
N VAL A 238 34.25 -16.47 6.79
CA VAL A 238 33.40 -17.48 7.46
C VAL A 238 33.87 -17.78 8.88
N GLU A 239 35.18 -17.71 9.16
CA GLU A 239 35.72 -17.99 10.49
C GLU A 239 35.33 -16.90 11.48
N THR A 240 35.46 -15.64 11.06
CA THR A 240 34.99 -14.48 11.84
C THR A 240 33.47 -14.53 12.06
N MET A 241 32.69 -14.98 11.05
CA MET A 241 31.24 -15.17 11.19
C MET A 241 30.91 -16.23 12.26
N ARG A 242 31.64 -17.35 12.31
CA ARG A 242 31.41 -18.38 13.33
C ARG A 242 31.71 -17.87 14.72
N ARG A 243 32.81 -17.15 14.89
CA ARG A 243 33.16 -16.50 16.17
C ARG A 243 32.11 -15.48 16.58
N ALA A 244 31.61 -14.69 15.63
CA ALA A 244 30.51 -13.76 15.90
C ALA A 244 29.23 -14.51 16.37
N ALA A 245 28.88 -15.62 15.73
CA ALA A 245 27.74 -16.43 16.15
C ALA A 245 27.90 -17.00 17.57
N GLU A 246 29.11 -17.46 17.94
CA GLU A 246 29.39 -17.92 19.32
C GLU A 246 29.18 -16.78 20.33
N VAL A 247 29.70 -15.59 20.04
CA VAL A 247 29.51 -14.39 20.88
C VAL A 247 28.04 -14.02 21.02
N LEU A 248 27.29 -14.02 19.91
CA LEU A 248 25.85 -13.75 19.93
C LEU A 248 25.07 -14.80 20.74
N GLY A 249 25.42 -16.08 20.58
CA GLY A 249 24.82 -17.18 21.34
C GLY A 249 25.05 -17.05 22.86
N ALA A 250 26.23 -16.58 23.25
CA ALA A 250 26.58 -16.34 24.67
C ALA A 250 25.74 -15.22 25.32
N LEU A 251 25.11 -14.33 24.54
CA LEU A 251 24.19 -13.34 25.08
C LEU A 251 22.88 -13.94 25.63
N GLY A 252 22.57 -15.19 25.27
CA GLY A 252 21.41 -15.94 25.81
C GLY A 252 20.04 -15.35 25.45
N VAL A 253 19.97 -14.52 24.41
CA VAL A 253 18.70 -13.85 23.98
C VAL A 253 17.91 -14.74 23.03
N ALA A 254 18.61 -15.36 22.06
CA ALA A 254 18.05 -16.28 21.07
C ALA A 254 19.19 -17.08 20.42
N GLU A 255 18.88 -18.13 19.67
CA GLU A 255 19.88 -18.83 18.86
C GLU A 255 20.24 -17.99 17.63
N PRO A 256 21.54 -17.72 17.36
CA PRO A 256 21.97 -17.00 16.19
C PRO A 256 21.81 -17.88 14.93
N SER A 257 21.43 -17.25 13.81
CA SER A 257 21.38 -17.88 12.50
C SER A 257 22.55 -17.40 11.66
N THR A 258 23.13 -18.29 10.85
CA THR A 258 24.28 -17.98 9.99
C THR A 258 24.02 -18.36 8.54
N ASP A 259 24.39 -17.46 7.63
CA ASP A 259 24.40 -17.71 6.18
C ASP A 259 25.85 -17.63 5.66
N VAL A 260 26.41 -18.80 5.37
CA VAL A 260 27.78 -18.93 4.93
C VAL A 260 28.02 -18.30 3.56
N ALA A 261 27.01 -18.32 2.66
CA ALA A 261 27.16 -17.79 1.32
C ALA A 261 27.31 -16.25 1.33
N THR A 262 26.60 -15.58 2.21
CA THR A 262 26.64 -14.13 2.37
C THR A 262 27.53 -13.67 3.53
N ARG A 263 28.14 -14.61 4.28
CA ARG A 263 28.95 -14.33 5.49
C ARG A 263 28.17 -13.49 6.53
N ARG A 264 26.89 -13.78 6.66
CA ARG A 264 25.95 -13.06 7.50
C ARG A 264 25.63 -13.87 8.74
N CYS A 265 25.59 -13.19 9.89
CA CYS A 265 25.09 -13.74 11.13
C CYS A 265 23.95 -12.84 11.65
N SER A 266 22.90 -13.43 12.19
CA SER A 266 21.76 -12.70 12.71
C SER A 266 21.23 -13.33 14.00
N ILE A 267 20.68 -12.47 14.88
CA ILE A 267 20.05 -12.90 16.14
C ILE A 267 18.74 -12.12 16.32
N ALA A 268 17.68 -12.80 16.78
CA ALA A 268 16.42 -12.16 17.08
C ALA A 268 16.60 -11.12 18.22
N ALA A 269 15.99 -9.96 18.05
CA ALA A 269 16.07 -8.81 18.95
C ALA A 269 14.70 -8.48 19.56
N PRO A 270 14.15 -9.31 20.47
CA PRO A 270 12.84 -9.08 21.07
C PRO A 270 12.75 -7.77 21.86
N SER A 271 13.88 -7.23 22.30
CA SER A 271 13.99 -5.90 22.92
C SER A 271 14.27 -4.76 21.91
N GLY A 272 14.20 -5.03 20.61
CA GLY A 272 14.43 -4.07 19.54
C GLY A 272 15.82 -3.45 19.58
N SER A 273 15.88 -2.14 19.37
CA SER A 273 17.15 -1.39 19.30
C SER A 273 18.01 -1.45 20.56
N LYS A 274 17.47 -1.86 21.73
CA LYS A 274 18.23 -1.99 22.98
C LYS A 274 19.26 -3.13 22.94
N LEU A 275 19.06 -4.13 22.08
CA LEU A 275 20.00 -5.23 21.90
C LEU A 275 21.27 -4.81 21.15
N LEU A 276 21.16 -3.90 20.18
CA LEU A 276 22.27 -3.52 19.31
C LEU A 276 23.52 -3.04 20.06
N PRO A 277 23.44 -2.12 21.07
CA PRO A 277 24.61 -1.71 21.84
C PRO A 277 25.25 -2.85 22.65
N LEU A 278 24.45 -3.84 23.08
CA LEU A 278 24.98 -5.00 23.83
C LEU A 278 25.74 -5.92 22.89
N VAL A 279 25.22 -6.14 21.68
CA VAL A 279 25.90 -6.94 20.63
C VAL A 279 27.23 -6.29 20.25
N VAL A 280 27.25 -4.98 19.99
CA VAL A 280 28.48 -4.25 19.64
C VAL A 280 29.55 -4.41 20.72
N ARG A 281 29.19 -4.20 22.00
CA ARG A 281 30.15 -4.38 23.11
C ARG A 281 30.67 -5.80 23.21
N ALA A 282 29.79 -6.80 23.10
CA ALA A 282 30.21 -8.20 23.19
C ALA A 282 31.16 -8.60 22.07
N LEU A 283 30.96 -8.10 20.85
CA LEU A 283 31.85 -8.30 19.72
C LEU A 283 33.21 -7.62 19.93
N ASP A 284 33.20 -6.37 20.41
CA ASP A 284 34.41 -5.61 20.73
C ASP A 284 35.23 -6.31 21.83
N ASP A 285 34.60 -6.73 22.92
CA ASP A 285 35.24 -7.44 24.02
C ASP A 285 35.86 -8.79 23.59
N ALA A 286 35.22 -9.44 22.60
CA ALA A 286 35.71 -10.70 22.02
C ALA A 286 36.74 -10.50 20.89
N GLY A 287 37.04 -9.25 20.52
CA GLY A 287 37.94 -8.92 19.41
C GLY A 287 37.46 -9.45 18.06
N VAL A 288 36.12 -9.45 17.83
CA VAL A 288 35.51 -9.87 16.58
C VAL A 288 35.20 -8.64 15.72
N ALA A 289 35.95 -8.46 14.64
CA ALA A 289 35.72 -7.38 13.70
C ALA A 289 34.52 -7.69 12.78
N VAL A 290 33.62 -6.73 12.62
CA VAL A 290 32.49 -6.82 11.72
C VAL A 290 32.58 -5.74 10.64
N GLU A 291 32.17 -6.06 9.40
CA GLU A 291 32.15 -5.09 8.27
C GLU A 291 30.94 -4.18 8.36
N ASP A 292 29.80 -4.73 8.79
CA ASP A 292 28.53 -3.99 8.97
C ASP A 292 27.72 -4.64 10.09
N ILE A 293 26.92 -3.81 10.77
CA ILE A 293 25.96 -4.25 11.78
C ILE A 293 24.73 -3.35 11.75
N ALA A 294 23.56 -3.96 11.66
CA ALA A 294 22.29 -3.24 11.60
C ALA A 294 21.18 -3.93 12.40
N LEU A 295 20.24 -3.14 12.90
CA LEU A 295 18.96 -3.66 13.37
C LEU A 295 18.04 -3.75 12.15
N ARG A 296 17.72 -4.98 11.74
CA ARG A 296 16.77 -5.26 10.67
C ARG A 296 15.38 -5.48 11.25
N ARG A 297 14.43 -4.73 10.77
CA ARG A 297 13.01 -4.94 11.04
C ARG A 297 12.39 -5.74 9.92
N PRO A 298 11.42 -6.62 10.21
CA PRO A 298 10.64 -7.27 9.16
C PRO A 298 10.02 -6.23 8.21
N THR A 299 9.94 -6.58 6.94
CA THR A 299 9.35 -5.74 5.90
C THR A 299 7.91 -6.17 5.62
N LEU A 300 7.11 -5.29 5.01
CA LEU A 300 5.77 -5.68 4.54
C LEU A 300 5.84 -6.72 3.41
N ASP A 301 6.96 -6.80 2.66
CA ASP A 301 7.19 -7.86 1.67
C ASP A 301 7.21 -9.24 2.33
N GLU A 302 7.91 -9.38 3.45
CA GLU A 302 7.96 -10.61 4.23
C GLU A 302 6.58 -10.97 4.80
N VAL A 303 5.82 -9.97 5.27
CA VAL A 303 4.42 -10.16 5.70
C VAL A 303 3.57 -10.70 4.57
N PHE A 304 3.64 -10.06 3.41
CA PHE A 304 2.84 -10.45 2.25
C PHE A 304 3.17 -11.87 1.78
N LEU A 305 4.46 -12.22 1.68
CA LEU A 305 4.91 -13.56 1.30
C LEU A 305 4.46 -14.63 2.31
N ALA A 306 4.56 -14.36 3.61
CA ALA A 306 4.11 -15.28 4.64
C ALA A 306 2.59 -15.55 4.58
N LEU A 307 1.79 -14.51 4.30
CA LEU A 307 0.34 -14.63 4.21
C LEU A 307 -0.14 -15.30 2.92
N THR A 308 0.53 -15.05 1.78
CA THR A 308 0.13 -15.58 0.47
C THR A 308 0.80 -16.92 0.15
N GLY A 309 2.03 -17.16 0.63
CA GLY A 309 2.77 -18.40 0.45
C GLY A 309 2.15 -19.60 1.18
N SER A 310 1.42 -19.37 2.27
CA SER A 310 0.68 -20.41 2.99
C SER A 310 -0.59 -20.90 2.27
N THR A 311 -1.13 -20.13 1.32
CA THR A 311 -2.30 -20.51 0.52
C THR A 311 -1.96 -21.34 -0.72
N GLY A 312 -0.67 -21.39 -1.14
CA GLY A 312 -0.21 -22.11 -2.33
C GLY A 312 0.18 -23.57 -2.10
N SER A 313 0.29 -24.07 -0.85
CA SER A 313 0.77 -25.44 -0.57
C SER A 313 -0.32 -26.50 -0.40
N ALA A 314 -1.59 -26.17 -0.61
CA ALA A 314 -2.70 -27.12 -0.43
C ALA A 314 -3.21 -27.81 -1.72
N SER A 315 -2.51 -27.65 -2.86
CA SER A 315 -2.94 -28.31 -4.11
C SER A 315 -1.78 -28.67 -5.03
N SER A 316 -0.93 -29.65 -4.63
CA SER A 316 -0.17 -30.47 -5.60
C SER A 316 0.36 -31.75 -4.99
N THR A 317 -0.55 -32.66 -4.65
CA THR A 317 -0.26 -34.11 -4.62
C THR A 317 -1.25 -34.77 -5.58
N SER A 318 -0.89 -34.72 -6.85
CA SER A 318 -1.43 -35.65 -7.85
C SER A 318 -0.23 -36.30 -8.52
N THR A 319 0.03 -37.51 -8.08
CA THR A 319 0.89 -38.52 -8.69
C THR A 319 0.49 -38.69 -10.15
N ASP A 320 1.23 -38.15 -11.08
CA ASP A 320 1.15 -38.52 -12.48
C ASP A 320 2.01 -39.76 -12.75
N HIS A 321 1.27 -40.82 -12.94
CA HIS A 321 1.74 -42.12 -13.45
C HIS A 321 2.19 -41.92 -14.90
N ILE A 322 3.47 -42.13 -15.19
CA ILE A 322 4.01 -42.19 -16.53
C ILE A 322 3.64 -43.56 -17.13
N PRO A 323 2.89 -43.66 -18.23
CA PRO A 323 2.80 -44.89 -18.98
C PRO A 323 4.01 -45.01 -19.93
N THR A 324 4.88 -45.94 -19.64
CA THR A 324 5.88 -46.45 -20.58
C THR A 324 5.18 -47.12 -21.75
N ASN A 325 5.44 -46.62 -22.97
CA ASN A 325 5.02 -47.29 -24.21
C ASN A 325 6.19 -48.14 -24.76
N PRO A 326 6.01 -49.45 -25.01
CA PRO A 326 7.04 -50.24 -25.69
C PRO A 326 6.90 -50.14 -27.21
N LYS A 327 8.03 -50.21 -27.83
CA LYS A 327 8.32 -50.28 -29.27
C LYS A 327 7.53 -51.36 -30.01
N GLU A 328 7.30 -51.09 -31.27
CA GLU A 328 7.40 -51.98 -32.44
C GLU A 328 6.86 -51.17 -33.64
N GLY A 329 7.48 -51.03 -34.80
CA GLY A 329 8.31 -51.94 -35.55
C GLY A 329 7.76 -51.97 -36.96
N ALA A 330 8.62 -51.60 -37.93
CA ALA A 330 8.67 -52.04 -39.33
C ALA A 330 7.63 -51.62 -40.38
N ALA A 331 8.15 -51.00 -41.40
CA ALA A 331 8.00 -51.31 -42.85
C ALA A 331 6.67 -50.94 -43.56
N ALA A 332 6.74 -50.00 -44.46
CA ALA A 332 6.73 -50.06 -45.91
C ALA A 332 6.77 -48.65 -46.49
#